data_7ff6cce85b26a9bea35a628974075d1e
#
_entry.id   7ff6cce85b26a9bea35a628974075d1e
#
_cell.length_a   1.000
_cell.length_b   1.000
_cell.length_c   1.000
_cell.angle_alpha   90.00
_cell.angle_beta   90.00
_cell.angle_gamma   90.00
#
_symmetry.space_group_name_H-M   'P 1'
#
loop_
_entity.id
_entity.type
_entity.pdbx_description
1 polymer ?
#
loop_
_entity_poly.entity_id
_entity_poly.type
_entity_poly.pdbx_seq_one_letter_code
_entity_poly.pdbx_strand_id
1 'polypeptide(L)'
;FESKLSVLQNAKRSEINYDPFPHIIIKNCLPKEYYNLLESNYVSDEQLIKSFPERAGENNRVKFRFNDILNEKVSWHGSNHWLKFVNYHASESFFRELIQLFGPEIRTLCPHVESRLQNTLEKVPVKVYEPFAKYNFDQSKAIFFDGDIGINTISSKTSSVRSDHVDGLQKLFGGLLYFRRADDNSIGGDLSLSRLKYGEKSTLNKSSELNSDQVETRSTVKYQANTAVFWVNYPGAIHGVTQRGPSKVSR
;
A
#
# COMPACT_ATOMS: atom_id res chain seq x y z
N PHE A 1 8.22 -7.06 22.21
CA PHE A 1 7.57 -5.73 22.12
C PHE A 1 7.39 -5.26 20.68
N GLU A 2 8.31 -5.57 19.76
CA GLU A 2 8.26 -5.11 18.37
C GLU A 2 7.17 -5.79 17.53
N SER A 3 6.86 -7.07 17.78
CA SER A 3 5.82 -7.80 17.04
C SER A 3 4.40 -7.21 17.18
N LYS A 4 4.14 -6.41 18.21
CA LYS A 4 2.84 -5.72 18.39
C LYS A 4 2.68 -4.47 17.51
N LEU A 5 3.73 -4.07 16.79
CA LEU A 5 3.69 -2.93 15.87
C LEU A 5 3.27 -3.36 14.46
N SER A 6 3.36 -4.64 14.14
CA SER A 6 3.08 -5.15 12.80
C SER A 6 1.60 -5.15 12.47
N VAL A 7 1.25 -4.64 11.31
CA VAL A 7 -0.10 -4.78 10.73
C VAL A 7 -0.42 -6.23 10.36
N LEU A 8 0.58 -7.12 10.32
CA LEU A 8 0.45 -8.54 10.01
C LEU A 8 0.39 -9.43 11.25
N GLN A 9 0.51 -8.88 12.47
CA GLN A 9 0.62 -9.65 13.72
C GLN A 9 -0.47 -10.72 13.92
N ASN A 10 -1.66 -10.50 13.38
CA ASN A 10 -2.79 -11.42 13.47
C ASN A 10 -3.07 -12.16 12.15
N ALA A 11 -2.28 -11.94 11.12
CA ALA A 11 -2.50 -12.53 9.80
C ALA A 11 -2.11 -14.01 9.77
N LYS A 12 -2.92 -14.83 9.12
CA LYS A 12 -2.65 -16.27 8.94
C LYS A 12 -2.70 -16.65 7.47
N ARG A 13 -1.82 -17.54 7.03
CA ARG A 13 -1.83 -18.04 5.65
C ARG A 13 -3.18 -18.62 5.23
N SER A 14 -3.90 -19.26 6.14
CA SER A 14 -5.24 -19.82 5.89
C SER A 14 -6.31 -18.78 5.54
N GLU A 15 -6.01 -17.49 5.76
CA GLU A 15 -6.91 -16.37 5.47
C GLU A 15 -6.62 -15.73 4.11
N ILE A 16 -5.61 -16.20 3.37
CA ILE A 16 -5.32 -15.73 2.02
C ILE A 16 -6.48 -16.14 1.11
N ASN A 17 -7.09 -15.16 0.47
CA ASN A 17 -8.08 -15.36 -0.58
C ASN A 17 -7.38 -15.33 -1.94
N TYR A 18 -7.76 -16.25 -2.82
CA TYR A 18 -7.18 -16.40 -4.17
C TYR A 18 -8.10 -15.87 -5.28
N ASP A 19 -9.32 -15.42 -4.96
CA ASP A 19 -10.22 -14.79 -5.93
C ASP A 19 -10.30 -13.27 -5.70
N PRO A 20 -9.87 -12.44 -6.65
CA PRO A 20 -9.37 -12.75 -8.00
C PRO A 20 -7.86 -13.08 -8.06
N PHE A 21 -7.11 -12.84 -7.02
CA PHE A 21 -5.66 -13.10 -6.91
C PHE A 21 -5.25 -13.22 -5.43
N PRO A 22 -4.06 -13.76 -5.11
CA PRO A 22 -3.65 -13.93 -3.72
C PRO A 22 -3.60 -12.60 -2.96
N HIS A 23 -4.51 -12.43 -2.00
CA HIS A 23 -4.59 -11.25 -1.12
C HIS A 23 -5.08 -11.63 0.27
N ILE A 24 -4.84 -10.77 1.24
CA ILE A 24 -5.36 -10.89 2.61
C ILE A 24 -5.95 -9.56 3.06
N ILE A 25 -7.07 -9.61 3.76
CA ILE A 25 -7.75 -8.47 4.38
C ILE A 25 -7.74 -8.66 5.90
N ILE A 26 -7.09 -7.76 6.61
CA ILE A 26 -6.90 -7.86 8.06
C ILE A 26 -7.65 -6.72 8.72
N LYS A 27 -8.80 -7.03 9.30
CA LYS A 27 -9.58 -6.07 10.10
C LYS A 27 -9.00 -5.97 11.51
N ASN A 28 -9.04 -4.77 12.09
CA ASN A 28 -8.45 -4.50 13.39
C ASN A 28 -7.00 -4.99 13.47
N CYS A 29 -6.22 -4.69 12.42
CA CYS A 29 -4.86 -5.21 12.23
C CYS A 29 -3.88 -4.74 13.31
N LEU A 30 -4.10 -3.56 13.90
CA LEU A 30 -3.37 -3.04 15.05
C LEU A 30 -4.20 -3.10 16.32
N PRO A 31 -3.59 -3.25 17.51
CA PRO A 31 -4.28 -3.05 18.78
C PRO A 31 -4.96 -1.68 18.80
N LYS A 32 -6.19 -1.62 19.32
CA LYS A 32 -7.03 -0.42 19.29
C LYS A 32 -6.33 0.81 19.86
N GLU A 33 -5.65 0.64 20.99
CA GLU A 33 -4.93 1.73 21.67
C GLU A 33 -3.79 2.26 20.79
N TYR A 34 -3.06 1.36 20.11
CA TYR A 34 -1.97 1.74 19.23
C TYR A 34 -2.48 2.40 17.95
N TYR A 35 -3.54 1.87 17.34
CA TYR A 35 -4.20 2.50 16.20
C TYR A 35 -4.67 3.93 16.54
N ASN A 36 -5.38 4.11 17.65
CA ASN A 36 -5.86 5.43 18.10
C ASN A 36 -4.69 6.40 18.35
N LEU A 37 -3.58 5.90 18.88
CA LEU A 37 -2.38 6.70 19.08
C LEU A 37 -1.77 7.18 17.76
N LEU A 38 -1.70 6.31 16.76
CA LEU A 38 -1.26 6.70 15.41
C LEU A 38 -2.26 7.67 14.76
N GLU A 39 -3.56 7.40 14.87
CA GLU A 39 -4.61 8.24 14.30
C GLU A 39 -4.59 9.66 14.89
N SER A 40 -4.50 9.79 16.22
CA SER A 40 -4.46 11.10 16.90
C SER A 40 -3.19 11.92 16.60
N ASN A 41 -2.14 11.25 16.11
CA ASN A 41 -0.89 11.88 15.69
C ASN A 41 -0.70 11.85 14.16
N TYR A 42 -1.79 11.64 13.40
CA TYR A 42 -1.73 11.66 11.95
C TYR A 42 -1.44 13.07 11.43
N VAL A 43 -0.88 13.16 10.25
CA VAL A 43 -0.58 14.46 9.61
C VAL A 43 -1.86 15.28 9.47
N SER A 44 -1.87 16.51 9.98
CA SER A 44 -3.00 17.42 9.82
C SER A 44 -3.04 18.02 8.42
N ASP A 45 -4.24 18.45 8.00
CA ASP A 45 -4.41 19.16 6.72
C ASP A 45 -3.55 20.43 6.66
N GLU A 46 -3.35 21.13 7.78
CA GLU A 46 -2.48 22.28 7.87
C GLU A 46 -1.01 21.95 7.62
N GLN A 47 -0.51 20.89 8.24
CA GLN A 47 0.87 20.40 8.01
C GLN A 47 1.06 19.96 6.56
N LEU A 48 0.04 19.31 5.99
CA LEU A 48 0.02 18.90 4.60
C LEU A 48 0.15 20.09 3.65
N ILE A 49 -0.70 21.10 3.83
CA ILE A 49 -0.71 22.34 3.04
C ILE A 49 0.63 23.05 3.16
N LYS A 50 1.19 23.15 4.37
CA LYS A 50 2.49 23.76 4.61
C LYS A 50 3.63 23.02 3.90
N SER A 51 3.59 21.69 3.86
CA SER A 51 4.64 20.88 3.22
C SER A 51 4.51 20.79 1.70
N PHE A 52 3.27 20.90 1.17
CA PHE A 52 2.97 20.73 -0.25
C PHE A 52 1.90 21.76 -0.69
N PRO A 53 2.20 23.08 -0.64
CA PRO A 53 1.21 24.12 -0.94
C PRO A 53 0.62 24.00 -2.36
N GLU A 54 1.41 23.49 -3.31
CA GLU A 54 0.97 23.26 -4.68
C GLU A 54 -0.06 22.13 -4.81
N ARG A 55 -0.21 21.31 -3.79
CA ARG A 55 -1.16 20.19 -3.71
C ARG A 55 -2.29 20.40 -2.71
N ALA A 56 -2.44 21.61 -2.19
CA ALA A 56 -3.49 21.96 -1.24
C ALA A 56 -4.91 22.00 -1.86
N GLY A 57 -5.03 21.90 -3.19
CA GLY A 57 -6.31 21.91 -3.90
C GLY A 57 -7.14 20.66 -3.66
N GLU A 58 -8.38 20.68 -4.16
CA GLU A 58 -9.30 19.56 -4.07
C GLU A 58 -8.85 18.33 -4.87
N ASN A 59 -9.21 17.15 -4.37
CA ASN A 59 -9.00 15.85 -5.01
C ASN A 59 -7.54 15.57 -5.40
N ASN A 60 -6.60 16.05 -4.59
CA ASN A 60 -5.20 15.77 -4.74
C ASN A 60 -4.77 14.62 -3.82
N ARG A 61 -3.75 13.88 -4.27
CA ARG A 61 -3.06 12.90 -3.44
C ARG A 61 -1.69 13.42 -3.04
N VAL A 62 -1.47 13.54 -1.75
CA VAL A 62 -0.19 13.91 -1.16
C VAL A 62 0.43 12.71 -0.48
N LYS A 63 1.75 12.58 -0.59
CA LYS A 63 2.49 11.43 -0.08
C LYS A 63 3.72 11.87 0.68
N PHE A 64 3.86 11.33 1.90
CA PHE A 64 5.08 11.38 2.68
C PHE A 64 5.77 10.03 2.57
N ARG A 65 6.90 9.95 1.90
CA ARG A 65 7.62 8.69 1.73
C ARG A 65 8.29 8.26 3.02
N PHE A 66 8.35 6.98 3.27
CA PHE A 66 9.04 6.42 4.44
C PHE A 66 10.49 6.88 4.51
N ASN A 67 11.18 6.93 3.38
CA ASN A 67 12.56 7.44 3.32
C ASN A 67 12.67 8.90 3.78
N ASP A 68 11.72 9.75 3.42
CA ASP A 68 11.75 11.17 3.80
C ASP A 68 11.45 11.35 5.30
N ILE A 69 10.60 10.49 5.85
CA ILE A 69 10.29 10.46 7.28
C ILE A 69 11.50 9.96 8.07
N LEU A 70 12.11 8.85 7.67
CA LEU A 70 13.26 8.24 8.35
C LEU A 70 14.51 9.12 8.32
N ASN A 71 14.68 9.95 7.29
CA ASN A 71 15.80 10.87 7.13
C ASN A 71 15.47 12.32 7.54
N GLU A 72 14.35 12.53 8.23
CA GLU A 72 13.91 13.86 8.71
C GLU A 72 13.86 14.96 7.62
N LYS A 73 13.68 14.54 6.36
CA LYS A 73 13.63 15.47 5.21
C LYS A 73 12.31 16.23 5.10
N VAL A 74 11.29 15.79 5.82
CA VAL A 74 10.00 16.46 5.91
C VAL A 74 9.80 16.98 7.32
N SER A 75 9.32 18.20 7.45
CA SER A 75 8.96 18.81 8.74
C SER A 75 7.68 18.16 9.31
N TRP A 76 7.55 16.86 9.15
CA TRP A 76 6.48 16.13 9.81
C TRP A 76 6.91 15.90 11.26
N HIS A 77 6.36 16.71 12.13
CA HIS A 77 6.45 16.50 13.57
C HIS A 77 5.54 15.34 14.01
N GLY A 78 5.55 14.25 13.22
CA GLY A 78 4.94 13.00 13.60
C GLY A 78 5.55 12.56 14.92
N SER A 79 4.72 12.09 15.83
CA SER A 79 5.18 11.57 17.10
C SER A 79 6.20 10.47 16.90
N ASN A 80 7.01 10.20 17.92
CA ASN A 80 7.91 9.03 17.96
C ASN A 80 7.18 7.70 17.62
N HIS A 81 5.85 7.67 17.73
CA HIS A 81 5.04 6.50 17.39
C HIS A 81 4.98 6.23 15.90
N TRP A 82 4.82 7.28 15.09
CA TRP A 82 4.86 7.16 13.63
C TRP A 82 6.26 6.80 13.13
N LEU A 83 7.30 7.38 13.72
CA LEU A 83 8.67 7.01 13.37
C LEU A 83 8.96 5.54 13.66
N LYS A 84 8.52 5.03 14.82
CA LYS A 84 8.62 3.60 15.16
C LYS A 84 7.82 2.72 14.21
N PHE A 85 6.58 3.14 13.87
CA PHE A 85 5.73 2.43 12.93
C PHE A 85 6.40 2.33 11.55
N VAL A 86 6.86 3.45 11.01
CA VAL A 86 7.53 3.51 9.69
C VAL A 86 8.82 2.68 9.70
N ASN A 87 9.63 2.81 10.75
CA ASN A 87 10.89 2.06 10.87
C ASN A 87 10.64 0.55 10.88
N TYR A 88 9.63 0.08 11.62
CA TYR A 88 9.27 -1.33 11.62
C TYR A 88 8.80 -1.80 10.24
N HIS A 89 7.84 -1.09 9.62
CA HIS A 89 7.26 -1.48 8.34
C HIS A 89 8.18 -1.25 7.12
N ALA A 90 9.33 -0.63 7.32
CA ALA A 90 10.40 -0.53 6.33
C ALA A 90 11.57 -1.48 6.61
N SER A 91 11.42 -2.40 7.59
CA SER A 91 12.49 -3.28 8.06
C SER A 91 12.50 -4.64 7.38
N GLU A 92 13.63 -5.32 7.54
CA GLU A 92 13.77 -6.72 7.17
C GLU A 92 12.77 -7.61 7.92
N SER A 93 12.51 -7.35 9.21
CA SER A 93 11.56 -8.12 10.02
C SER A 93 10.17 -8.12 9.39
N PHE A 94 9.67 -6.97 8.98
CA PHE A 94 8.37 -6.89 8.33
C PHE A 94 8.36 -7.60 6.96
N PHE A 95 9.44 -7.52 6.19
CA PHE A 95 9.55 -8.26 4.94
C PHE A 95 9.49 -9.78 5.20
N ARG A 96 10.15 -10.30 6.26
CA ARG A 96 10.10 -11.72 6.60
C ARG A 96 8.67 -12.18 6.97
N GLU A 97 7.88 -11.34 7.65
CA GLU A 97 6.46 -11.64 7.87
C GLU A 97 5.68 -11.77 6.55
N LEU A 98 5.89 -10.86 5.58
CA LEU A 98 5.28 -10.97 4.26
C LEU A 98 5.70 -12.26 3.53
N ILE A 99 6.96 -12.67 3.66
CA ILE A 99 7.44 -13.92 3.05
C ILE A 99 6.87 -15.15 3.75
N GLN A 100 6.68 -15.13 5.06
CA GLN A 100 5.98 -16.19 5.78
C GLN A 100 4.54 -16.36 5.31
N LEU A 101 3.87 -15.27 4.97
CA LEU A 101 2.52 -15.30 4.43
C LEU A 101 2.48 -15.71 2.94
N PHE A 102 3.24 -15.07 2.09
CA PHE A 102 3.08 -15.11 0.64
C PHE A 102 4.26 -15.77 -0.12
N GLY A 103 5.24 -16.32 0.57
CA GLY A 103 6.43 -16.88 -0.08
C GLY A 103 6.13 -17.91 -1.18
N PRO A 104 5.26 -18.92 -0.95
CA PRO A 104 4.87 -19.87 -2.00
C PRO A 104 4.18 -19.21 -3.20
N GLU A 105 3.29 -18.23 -2.96
CA GLU A 105 2.59 -17.51 -4.03
C GLU A 105 3.56 -16.68 -4.87
N ILE A 106 4.54 -16.04 -4.23
CA ILE A 106 5.58 -15.29 -4.96
C ILE A 106 6.40 -16.23 -5.83
N ARG A 107 6.83 -17.39 -5.32
CA ARG A 107 7.61 -18.35 -6.11
C ARG A 107 6.83 -18.89 -7.31
N THR A 108 5.52 -19.04 -7.15
CA THR A 108 4.62 -19.48 -8.24
C THR A 108 4.38 -18.38 -9.28
N LEU A 109 4.08 -17.16 -8.83
CA LEU A 109 3.67 -16.07 -9.69
C LEU A 109 4.86 -15.25 -10.25
N CYS A 110 5.99 -15.26 -9.54
CA CYS A 110 7.23 -14.55 -9.89
C CYS A 110 8.43 -15.54 -9.87
N PRO A 111 8.44 -16.61 -10.69
CA PRO A 111 9.38 -17.74 -10.57
C PRO A 111 10.87 -17.35 -10.71
N HIS A 112 11.16 -16.20 -11.31
CA HIS A 112 12.53 -15.74 -11.54
C HIS A 112 13.06 -14.78 -10.45
N VAL A 113 12.27 -14.52 -9.40
CA VAL A 113 12.65 -13.50 -8.40
C VAL A 113 13.93 -13.89 -7.65
N GLU A 114 14.00 -15.11 -7.13
CA GLU A 114 15.17 -15.59 -6.35
C GLU A 114 16.43 -15.69 -7.21
N SER A 115 16.30 -16.17 -8.46
CA SER A 115 17.45 -16.23 -9.39
C SER A 115 17.98 -14.83 -9.74
N ARG A 116 17.09 -13.87 -9.95
CA ARG A 116 17.49 -12.46 -10.19
C ARG A 116 18.16 -11.83 -8.99
N LEU A 117 17.67 -12.11 -7.79
CA LEU A 117 18.26 -11.64 -6.54
C LEU A 117 19.55 -12.39 -6.18
N GLN A 118 19.81 -13.53 -6.80
CA GLN A 118 20.90 -14.46 -6.45
C GLN A 118 20.85 -14.83 -4.96
N ASN A 119 19.66 -14.93 -4.42
CA ASN A 119 19.39 -15.21 -3.01
C ASN A 119 17.98 -15.76 -2.82
N THR A 120 17.73 -16.43 -1.69
CA THR A 120 16.38 -16.80 -1.32
C THR A 120 15.63 -15.61 -0.72
N LEU A 121 14.29 -15.64 -0.81
CA LEU A 121 13.45 -14.60 -0.22
C LEU A 121 13.65 -14.46 1.29
N GLU A 122 14.01 -15.54 1.97
CA GLU A 122 14.25 -15.57 3.42
C GLU A 122 15.59 -14.93 3.83
N LYS A 123 16.55 -14.79 2.91
CA LYS A 123 17.90 -14.31 3.20
C LYS A 123 18.30 -13.04 2.46
N VAL A 124 17.49 -12.63 1.46
CA VAL A 124 17.80 -11.44 0.67
C VAL A 124 17.88 -10.19 1.56
N PRO A 125 18.88 -9.33 1.36
CA PRO A 125 18.96 -8.05 2.07
C PRO A 125 17.76 -7.16 1.76
N VAL A 126 17.30 -6.41 2.78
CA VAL A 126 16.20 -5.44 2.65
C VAL A 126 16.74 -4.05 2.94
N LYS A 127 16.37 -3.10 2.10
CA LYS A 127 16.77 -1.69 2.18
C LYS A 127 15.55 -0.79 2.02
N VAL A 128 15.59 0.41 2.56
CA VAL A 128 14.60 1.44 2.27
C VAL A 128 14.90 2.04 0.90
N TYR A 129 13.85 2.21 0.08
CA TYR A 129 13.99 2.84 -1.23
C TYR A 129 14.24 4.34 -1.08
N GLU A 130 15.33 4.81 -1.66
CA GLU A 130 15.68 6.24 -1.73
C GLU A 130 15.37 6.76 -3.13
N PRO A 131 14.36 7.61 -3.28
CA PRO A 131 14.09 8.23 -4.57
C PRO A 131 15.31 9.07 -4.99
N PHE A 132 15.60 9.05 -6.29
CA PHE A 132 16.74 9.76 -6.89
C PHE A 132 18.15 9.19 -6.60
N ALA A 133 18.29 8.16 -5.77
CA ALA A 133 19.55 7.43 -5.70
C ALA A 133 19.80 6.71 -7.03
N LYS A 134 21.04 6.73 -7.50
CA LYS A 134 21.43 5.95 -8.68
C LYS A 134 21.53 4.48 -8.28
N TYR A 135 20.41 3.77 -8.29
CA TYR A 135 20.41 2.33 -8.06
C TYR A 135 20.79 1.59 -9.34
N ASN A 136 21.78 0.77 -9.28
CA ASN A 136 21.89 -0.36 -10.17
C ASN A 136 21.13 -1.53 -9.52
N PHE A 137 19.83 -1.61 -9.77
CA PHE A 137 18.96 -2.64 -9.18
C PHE A 137 19.45 -4.05 -9.46
N ASP A 138 20.01 -4.29 -10.65
CA ASP A 138 20.54 -5.61 -11.01
C ASP A 138 21.81 -5.99 -10.22
N GLN A 139 22.58 -5.01 -9.77
CA GLN A 139 23.77 -5.25 -8.95
C GLN A 139 23.49 -5.26 -7.44
N SER A 140 22.42 -4.61 -7.00
CA SER A 140 22.14 -4.48 -5.57
C SER A 140 21.78 -5.81 -4.89
N LYS A 141 21.17 -6.75 -5.64
CA LYS A 141 20.70 -8.05 -5.16
C LYS A 141 19.92 -7.93 -3.83
N ALA A 142 19.10 -6.89 -3.71
CA ALA A 142 18.35 -6.55 -2.51
C ALA A 142 16.89 -6.26 -2.83
N ILE A 143 16.03 -6.39 -1.82
CA ILE A 143 14.66 -5.90 -1.85
C ILE A 143 14.66 -4.44 -1.36
N PHE A 144 13.90 -3.58 -2.02
CA PHE A 144 13.73 -2.19 -1.63
C PHE A 144 12.31 -1.97 -1.11
N PHE A 145 12.21 -1.48 0.11
CA PHE A 145 10.94 -1.10 0.71
C PHE A 145 10.58 0.33 0.28
N ASP A 146 9.48 0.48 -0.46
CA ASP A 146 8.92 1.77 -0.87
C ASP A 146 7.51 1.91 -0.27
N GLY A 147 7.43 2.58 0.88
CA GLY A 147 6.18 2.88 1.57
C GLY A 147 5.92 4.38 1.60
N ASP A 148 4.67 4.75 1.67
CA ASP A 148 4.26 6.14 1.87
C ASP A 148 3.06 6.26 2.82
N ILE A 149 2.95 7.41 3.48
CA ILE A 149 1.74 7.86 4.15
C ILE A 149 1.04 8.78 3.16
N GLY A 150 -0.11 8.34 2.67
CA GLY A 150 -0.86 9.03 1.63
C GLY A 150 -2.10 9.70 2.20
N ILE A 151 -2.34 10.94 1.79
CA ILE A 151 -3.56 11.68 2.11
C ILE A 151 -4.22 12.11 0.81
N ASN A 152 -5.51 11.82 0.68
CA ASN A 152 -6.34 12.39 -0.36
C ASN A 152 -7.06 13.61 0.22
N THR A 153 -6.86 14.78 -0.39
CA THR A 153 -7.50 16.03 0.06
C THR A 153 -9.01 15.99 -0.14
N ILE A 154 -9.71 16.96 0.40
CA ILE A 154 -11.17 17.15 0.24
C ILE A 154 -11.58 17.10 -1.23
N SER A 155 -12.83 16.77 -1.50
CA SER A 155 -13.40 16.81 -2.84
C SER A 155 -14.87 17.25 -2.79
N SER A 156 -15.23 18.28 -3.54
CA SER A 156 -16.61 18.76 -3.67
C SER A 156 -17.43 17.92 -4.66
N LYS A 157 -16.78 17.08 -5.46
CA LYS A 157 -17.41 16.27 -6.52
C LYS A 157 -17.09 14.78 -6.32
N THR A 158 -17.96 13.94 -6.88
CA THR A 158 -17.67 12.51 -7.03
C THR A 158 -16.45 12.34 -7.93
N SER A 159 -15.46 11.59 -7.46
CA SER A 159 -14.19 11.39 -8.15
C SER A 159 -13.61 10.01 -7.87
N SER A 160 -12.76 9.53 -8.77
CA SER A 160 -11.88 8.39 -8.50
C SER A 160 -10.44 8.88 -8.45
N VAL A 161 -9.67 8.34 -7.53
CA VAL A 161 -8.24 8.66 -7.43
C VAL A 161 -7.40 7.80 -8.37
N ARG A 162 -7.90 6.63 -8.76
CA ARG A 162 -7.22 5.73 -9.70
C ARG A 162 -8.16 4.62 -10.19
N SER A 163 -8.21 4.43 -11.52
CA SER A 163 -8.94 3.34 -12.17
C SER A 163 -8.25 1.97 -11.94
N ASP A 164 -8.88 0.90 -12.43
CA ASP A 164 -8.30 -0.44 -12.39
C ASP A 164 -6.96 -0.47 -13.15
N HIS A 165 -5.95 -1.04 -12.51
CA HIS A 165 -4.58 -1.10 -13.03
C HIS A 165 -3.81 -2.25 -12.38
N VAL A 166 -2.63 -2.52 -12.92
CA VAL A 166 -1.61 -3.34 -12.26
C VAL A 166 -0.44 -2.45 -11.89
N ASP A 167 0.10 -2.61 -10.72
CA ASP A 167 1.32 -1.92 -10.31
C ASP A 167 2.53 -2.38 -11.15
N GLY A 168 3.57 -1.54 -11.18
CA GLY A 168 4.80 -1.87 -11.90
C GLY A 168 5.36 -3.24 -11.50
N LEU A 169 5.72 -4.07 -12.48
CA LEU A 169 6.12 -5.47 -12.27
C LEU A 169 7.44 -5.64 -11.50
N GLN A 170 8.15 -4.56 -11.24
CA GLN A 170 9.31 -4.56 -10.33
C GLN A 170 8.92 -4.65 -8.85
N LYS A 171 7.64 -4.45 -8.51
CA LYS A 171 7.13 -4.60 -7.15
C LYS A 171 6.72 -6.04 -6.91
N LEU A 172 7.04 -6.57 -5.73
CA LEU A 172 6.59 -7.91 -5.29
C LEU A 172 5.24 -7.89 -4.57
N PHE A 173 4.97 -6.78 -3.87
CA PHE A 173 3.76 -6.61 -3.07
C PHE A 173 3.11 -5.28 -3.32
N GLY A 174 1.79 -5.25 -3.20
CA GLY A 174 1.03 -4.09 -2.89
C GLY A 174 0.42 -4.22 -1.49
N GLY A 175 0.25 -3.10 -0.80
CA GLY A 175 -0.38 -3.09 0.51
C GLY A 175 -0.92 -1.72 0.88
N LEU A 176 -2.00 -1.70 1.65
CA LEU A 176 -2.65 -0.50 2.16
C LEU A 176 -3.02 -0.73 3.62
N LEU A 177 -2.87 0.31 4.43
CA LEU A 177 -3.47 0.42 5.76
C LEU A 177 -4.34 1.66 5.78
N TYR A 178 -5.59 1.50 6.18
CA TYR A 178 -6.56 2.59 6.19
C TYR A 178 -6.66 3.27 7.54
N PHE A 179 -6.48 4.60 7.51
CA PHE A 179 -6.82 5.52 8.59
C PHE A 179 -8.05 6.33 8.17
N ARG A 180 -9.24 5.85 8.56
CA ARG A 180 -10.48 6.57 8.31
C ARG A 180 -10.86 7.39 9.52
N ARG A 181 -10.97 8.69 9.35
CA ARG A 181 -11.39 9.62 10.41
C ARG A 181 -12.84 9.34 10.84
N ALA A 182 -13.13 9.53 12.10
CA ALA A 182 -14.48 9.34 12.64
C ALA A 182 -15.52 10.31 12.05
N ASP A 183 -15.07 11.50 11.61
CA ASP A 183 -15.91 12.54 10.99
C ASP A 183 -16.02 12.37 9.44
N ASP A 184 -15.37 11.38 8.84
CA ASP A 184 -15.51 11.07 7.43
C ASP A 184 -16.78 10.25 7.16
N ASN A 185 -17.81 10.93 6.67
CA ASN A 185 -19.08 10.33 6.28
C ASN A 185 -19.21 10.08 4.76
N SER A 186 -18.13 10.27 4.00
CA SER A 186 -18.14 10.08 2.55
C SER A 186 -18.30 8.60 2.15
N ILE A 187 -18.93 8.36 1.01
CA ILE A 187 -19.22 7.02 0.47
C ILE A 187 -18.21 6.67 -0.61
N GLY A 188 -17.89 5.38 -0.76
CA GLY A 188 -16.96 4.89 -1.79
C GLY A 188 -15.49 5.18 -1.47
N GLY A 189 -14.64 5.14 -2.50
CA GLY A 189 -13.19 5.17 -2.33
C GLY A 189 -12.64 3.86 -1.77
N ASP A 190 -13.40 2.79 -1.93
CA ASP A 190 -13.05 1.43 -1.56
C ASP A 190 -12.04 0.85 -2.57
N LEU A 191 -11.23 -0.11 -2.16
CA LEU A 191 -10.34 -0.81 -3.08
C LEU A 191 -11.13 -1.88 -3.84
N SER A 192 -11.14 -1.80 -5.16
CA SER A 192 -11.63 -2.87 -6.04
C SER A 192 -10.51 -3.88 -6.30
N LEU A 193 -10.85 -5.17 -6.23
CA LEU A 193 -10.00 -6.28 -6.65
C LEU A 193 -10.69 -6.93 -7.85
N SER A 194 -10.02 -6.93 -9.00
CA SER A 194 -10.62 -7.23 -10.29
C SER A 194 -9.83 -8.30 -11.04
N ARG A 195 -10.46 -8.93 -12.03
CA ARG A 195 -9.79 -9.79 -13.02
C ARG A 195 -10.16 -9.35 -14.44
N LEU A 196 -9.39 -9.78 -15.41
CA LEU A 196 -9.78 -9.62 -16.81
C LEU A 196 -11.04 -10.44 -17.10
N LYS A 197 -11.92 -9.88 -17.90
CA LYS A 197 -13.04 -10.64 -18.46
C LYS A 197 -12.53 -11.72 -19.41
N TYR A 198 -13.32 -12.78 -19.58
CA TYR A 198 -12.97 -13.87 -20.48
C TYR A 198 -12.73 -13.36 -21.91
N GLY A 199 -11.63 -13.79 -22.53
CA GLY A 199 -11.24 -13.36 -23.88
C GLY A 199 -10.41 -12.09 -23.95
N GLU A 200 -10.37 -11.27 -22.88
CA GLU A 200 -9.52 -10.09 -22.83
C GLU A 200 -8.04 -10.48 -22.64
N LYS A 201 -7.19 -9.85 -23.40
CA LYS A 201 -5.72 -10.02 -23.28
C LYS A 201 -5.16 -8.81 -22.57
N SER A 202 -4.44 -9.07 -21.49
CA SER A 202 -3.63 -8.05 -20.86
C SER A 202 -2.40 -7.76 -21.71
N THR A 203 -2.30 -6.56 -22.23
CA THR A 203 -1.05 -6.03 -22.83
C THR A 203 -0.11 -5.50 -21.77
N LEU A 204 -0.28 -5.93 -20.53
CA LEU A 204 0.36 -5.39 -19.32
C LEU A 204 1.85 -5.74 -19.23
N ASN A 205 2.64 -5.18 -20.12
CA ASN A 205 4.10 -5.15 -19.95
C ASN A 205 4.58 -3.96 -19.10
N LYS A 206 3.66 -3.06 -18.68
CA LYS A 206 3.94 -1.85 -17.86
C LYS A 206 2.73 -1.59 -16.97
N SER A 207 2.90 -0.79 -15.90
CA SER A 207 1.80 -0.26 -15.11
C SER A 207 0.84 0.52 -16.00
N SER A 208 -0.22 -0.13 -16.46
CA SER A 208 -1.21 0.47 -17.34
C SER A 208 -2.57 0.45 -16.69
N GLU A 209 -3.31 1.53 -16.82
CA GLU A 209 -4.72 1.57 -16.50
C GLU A 209 -5.48 0.72 -17.50
N LEU A 210 -6.49 0.03 -17.01
CA LEU A 210 -7.39 -0.82 -17.79
C LEU A 210 -8.74 -0.11 -17.93
N ASN A 211 -9.37 -0.31 -19.07
CA ASN A 211 -10.73 0.15 -19.25
C ASN A 211 -11.70 -0.71 -18.43
N SER A 212 -12.73 -0.10 -17.89
CA SER A 212 -13.74 -0.77 -17.05
C SER A 212 -14.53 -1.86 -17.79
N ASP A 213 -14.58 -1.81 -19.11
CA ASP A 213 -15.19 -2.83 -19.97
C ASP A 213 -14.33 -4.10 -20.10
N GLN A 214 -13.02 -4.02 -19.85
CA GLN A 214 -12.07 -5.13 -19.90
C GLN A 214 -11.99 -5.92 -18.60
N VAL A 215 -12.48 -5.37 -17.50
CA VAL A 215 -12.33 -5.95 -16.17
C VAL A 215 -13.65 -6.30 -15.52
N GLU A 216 -13.61 -7.26 -14.62
CA GLU A 216 -14.72 -7.66 -13.74
C GLU A 216 -14.24 -7.51 -12.29
N THR A 217 -14.88 -6.63 -11.53
CA THR A 217 -14.63 -6.51 -10.08
C THR A 217 -15.18 -7.74 -9.37
N ARG A 218 -14.34 -8.46 -8.66
CA ARG A 218 -14.68 -9.69 -7.92
C ARG A 218 -14.90 -9.43 -6.45
N SER A 219 -14.16 -8.51 -5.89
CA SER A 219 -14.23 -8.17 -4.46
C SER A 219 -13.99 -6.67 -4.26
N THR A 220 -14.50 -6.16 -3.15
CA THR A 220 -14.31 -4.77 -2.74
C THR A 220 -13.92 -4.71 -1.28
N VAL A 221 -12.75 -4.13 -1.01
CA VAL A 221 -12.28 -3.88 0.35
C VAL A 221 -12.73 -2.50 0.78
N LYS A 222 -13.59 -2.45 1.80
CA LYS A 222 -14.11 -1.18 2.30
C LYS A 222 -13.00 -0.30 2.87
N TYR A 223 -13.05 1.00 2.54
CA TYR A 223 -12.25 2.02 3.20
C TYR A 223 -12.70 2.15 4.66
N GLN A 224 -12.11 1.38 5.53
CA GLN A 224 -12.49 1.26 6.94
C GLN A 224 -11.27 1.41 7.84
N ALA A 225 -11.44 2.15 8.93
CA ALA A 225 -10.41 2.35 9.96
C ALA A 225 -9.79 1.02 10.42
N ASN A 226 -8.49 1.02 10.67
CA ASN A 226 -7.73 -0.12 11.18
C ASN A 226 -7.86 -1.40 10.32
N THR A 227 -7.97 -1.22 9.01
CA THR A 227 -8.04 -2.33 8.06
C THR A 227 -6.82 -2.29 7.16
N ALA A 228 -6.07 -3.39 7.13
CA ALA A 228 -4.97 -3.57 6.20
C ALA A 228 -5.33 -4.56 5.10
N VAL A 229 -4.78 -4.37 3.93
CA VAL A 229 -4.87 -5.30 2.81
C VAL A 229 -3.51 -5.44 2.15
N PHE A 230 -3.11 -6.69 1.86
CA PHE A 230 -1.86 -6.99 1.15
C PHE A 230 -2.11 -8.00 0.05
N TRP A 231 -1.37 -7.89 -1.03
CA TRP A 231 -1.44 -8.82 -2.15
C TRP A 231 -0.07 -9.01 -2.82
N VAL A 232 0.09 -10.16 -3.47
CA VAL A 232 1.23 -10.41 -4.35
C VAL A 232 1.02 -9.66 -5.66
N ASN A 233 1.98 -8.84 -6.06
CA ASN A 233 1.91 -8.09 -7.31
C ASN A 233 2.49 -8.91 -8.47
N TYR A 234 1.67 -9.09 -9.50
CA TYR A 234 2.01 -9.76 -10.75
C TYR A 234 1.02 -9.29 -11.84
N PRO A 235 1.16 -9.66 -13.11
CA PRO A 235 0.29 -9.16 -14.19
C PRO A 235 -1.21 -9.38 -14.00
N GLY A 236 -1.62 -10.33 -13.15
CA GLY A 236 -3.03 -10.61 -12.83
C GLY A 236 -3.56 -9.86 -11.60
N ALA A 237 -2.74 -9.11 -10.86
CA ALA A 237 -3.15 -8.41 -9.64
C ALA A 237 -3.81 -7.05 -9.96
N ILE A 238 -4.95 -7.11 -10.65
CA ILE A 238 -5.69 -5.93 -11.10
C ILE A 238 -6.46 -5.34 -9.92
N HIS A 239 -6.21 -4.08 -9.62
CA HIS A 239 -6.89 -3.36 -8.54
C HIS A 239 -7.12 -1.89 -8.89
N GLY A 240 -8.08 -1.28 -8.23
CA GLY A 240 -8.44 0.11 -8.46
C GLY A 240 -9.12 0.71 -7.23
N VAL A 241 -9.61 1.93 -7.37
CA VAL A 241 -10.35 2.62 -6.32
C VAL A 241 -11.73 2.97 -6.86
N THR A 242 -12.78 2.56 -6.15
CA THR A 242 -14.14 2.91 -6.50
C THR A 242 -14.35 4.44 -6.41
N GLN A 243 -15.33 4.95 -7.11
CA GLN A 243 -15.66 6.36 -7.01
C GLN A 243 -15.91 6.77 -5.56
N ARG A 244 -15.31 7.88 -5.14
CA ARG A 244 -15.54 8.52 -3.86
C ARG A 244 -16.55 9.63 -4.02
N GLY A 245 -17.58 9.64 -3.19
CA GLY A 245 -18.49 10.77 -3.07
C GLY A 245 -17.80 12.02 -2.51
N PRO A 246 -18.46 13.17 -2.55
CA PRO A 246 -17.96 14.40 -1.98
C PRO A 246 -17.53 14.21 -0.51
N SER A 247 -16.47 14.85 -0.10
CA SER A 247 -15.94 14.80 1.26
C SER A 247 -15.43 16.15 1.69
N LYS A 248 -15.82 16.58 2.90
CA LYS A 248 -15.35 17.83 3.53
C LYS A 248 -14.09 17.60 4.38
N VAL A 249 -13.66 16.36 4.52
CA VAL A 249 -12.46 15.98 5.27
C VAL A 249 -11.50 15.22 4.36
N SER A 250 -10.21 15.37 4.61
CA SER A 250 -9.16 14.59 3.94
C SER A 250 -9.18 13.12 4.40
N ARG A 251 -8.68 12.23 3.56
CA ARG A 251 -8.63 10.79 3.80
C ARG A 251 -7.20 10.27 3.71
#